data_bb51430eb8a30ccdce9f1bf932fa98b9
#
_entry.id   bb51430eb8a30ccdce9f1bf932fa98b9
#
_cell.length_a   1.000
_cell.length_b   1.000
_cell.length_c   1.000
_cell.angle_alpha   90.00
_cell.angle_beta   90.00
_cell.angle_gamma   90.00
#
_symmetry.space_group_name_H-M   'P 1'
#
loop_
_entity.id
_entity.type
_entity.pdbx_description
1 polymer ?
#
loop_
_entity_poly.entity_id
_entity_poly.type
_entity_poly.pdbx_seq_one_letter_code
_entity_poly.pdbx_strand_id
1 'polypeptide(L)'
;MTPAEMKIARAKLGDLKTAELAQIIGIRWDRTIRKWEAGERAIPEPVAILIRMFVENPVLISMSEKFRPVYKRSRTKGNKNA
;
A
#
# COMPACT_ATOMS: atom_id res chain seq x y z
N MET A 1 11.57 8.94 -0.59
CA MET A 1 11.54 7.73 -1.44
C MET A 1 11.20 8.13 -2.86
N THR A 2 11.94 7.62 -3.80
CA THR A 2 11.69 7.88 -5.22
C THR A 2 10.72 6.84 -5.78
N PRO A 3 10.08 7.12 -6.94
CA PRO A 3 9.23 6.12 -7.59
C PRO A 3 9.96 4.80 -7.83
N ALA A 4 11.22 4.87 -8.26
CA ALA A 4 12.01 3.64 -8.49
C ALA A 4 12.23 2.87 -7.20
N GLU A 5 12.52 3.57 -6.11
CA GLU A 5 12.70 2.93 -4.81
C GLU A 5 11.44 2.22 -4.35
N MET A 6 10.27 2.80 -4.62
CA MET A 6 9.00 2.18 -4.25
C MET A 6 8.78 0.87 -5.02
N LYS A 7 9.10 0.86 -6.31
CA LYS A 7 8.97 -0.35 -7.11
C LYS A 7 9.93 -1.44 -6.60
N ILE A 8 11.15 -1.06 -6.25
CA ILE A 8 12.13 -2.00 -5.72
C ILE A 8 11.64 -2.56 -4.38
N ALA A 9 11.11 -1.70 -3.51
CA ALA A 9 10.60 -2.13 -2.22
C ALA A 9 9.44 -3.11 -2.40
N ARG A 10 8.54 -2.81 -3.33
CA ARG A 10 7.40 -3.67 -3.61
C ARG A 10 7.87 -5.05 -4.07
N ALA A 11 8.90 -5.10 -4.90
CA ALA A 11 9.48 -6.37 -5.35
C ALA A 11 10.11 -7.12 -4.18
N LYS A 12 10.82 -6.43 -3.30
CA LYS A 12 11.45 -7.04 -2.14
C LYS A 12 10.45 -7.62 -1.16
N LEU A 13 9.23 -7.08 -1.14
CA LEU A 13 8.19 -7.56 -0.25
C LEU A 13 7.45 -8.78 -0.82
N GLY A 14 7.92 -9.33 -1.95
CA GLY A 14 7.37 -10.53 -2.55
C GLY A 14 6.70 -10.28 -3.88
N ASP A 15 7.23 -9.32 -4.65
CA ASP A 15 6.67 -8.95 -5.96
C ASP A 15 5.19 -8.62 -5.86
N LEU A 16 4.83 -7.83 -4.86
CA LEU A 16 3.44 -7.48 -4.60
C LEU A 16 2.86 -6.65 -5.75
N LYS A 17 1.58 -6.88 -6.01
CA LYS A 17 0.83 -6.00 -6.89
C LYS A 17 0.55 -4.69 -6.15
N THR A 18 0.28 -3.62 -6.89
CA THR A 18 0.00 -2.33 -6.26
C THR A 18 -1.19 -2.41 -5.31
N ALA A 19 -2.21 -3.20 -5.67
CA ALA A 19 -3.37 -3.39 -4.79
C ALA A 19 -2.99 -4.07 -3.47
N GLU A 20 -2.06 -5.03 -3.55
CA GLU A 20 -1.59 -5.73 -2.35
C GLU A 20 -0.77 -4.81 -1.45
N LEU A 21 0.10 -4.01 -2.07
CA LEU A 21 0.88 -3.04 -1.30
C LEU A 21 -0.03 -2.02 -0.63
N ALA A 22 -1.03 -1.52 -1.37
CA ALA A 22 -1.98 -0.58 -0.81
C ALA A 22 -2.65 -1.16 0.43
N GLN A 23 -3.00 -2.43 0.37
CA GLN A 23 -3.67 -3.10 1.48
C GLN A 23 -2.80 -3.16 2.73
N ILE A 24 -1.53 -3.51 2.59
CA ILE A 24 -0.67 -3.68 3.76
C ILE A 24 -0.22 -2.35 4.37
N ILE A 25 -0.24 -1.26 3.61
CA ILE A 25 0.11 0.04 4.16
C ILE A 25 -1.13 0.90 4.49
N GLY A 26 -2.32 0.32 4.37
CA GLY A 26 -3.54 1.00 4.79
C GLY A 26 -4.03 2.07 3.83
N ILE A 27 -3.71 1.97 2.56
CA ILE A 27 -4.17 2.90 1.53
C ILE A 27 -5.38 2.29 0.83
N ARG A 28 -6.46 3.04 0.77
CA ARG A 28 -7.72 2.53 0.21
C ARG A 28 -7.63 2.19 -1.29
N TRP A 29 -6.95 3.04 -2.07
CA TRP A 29 -6.95 2.94 -3.52
C TRP A 29 -5.57 2.61 -4.08
N ASP A 30 -5.48 1.54 -4.85
CA ASP A 30 -4.20 1.16 -5.44
C ASP A 30 -3.73 2.14 -6.50
N ARG A 31 -4.65 2.90 -7.11
CA ARG A 31 -4.21 3.92 -8.07
C ARG A 31 -3.36 4.99 -7.40
N THR A 32 -3.50 5.19 -6.09
CA THR A 32 -2.63 6.10 -5.36
C THR A 32 -1.19 5.60 -5.42
N ILE A 33 -1.00 4.28 -5.23
CA ILE A 33 0.33 3.67 -5.36
C ILE A 33 0.86 3.87 -6.77
N ARG A 34 0.01 3.63 -7.77
CA ARG A 34 0.44 3.77 -9.18
C ARG A 34 0.86 5.19 -9.49
N LYS A 35 0.17 6.20 -8.94
CA LYS A 35 0.54 7.60 -9.15
C LYS A 35 1.90 7.91 -8.52
N TRP A 36 2.16 7.34 -7.36
CA TRP A 36 3.46 7.51 -6.72
C TRP A 36 4.56 6.87 -7.56
N GLU A 37 4.32 5.67 -8.09
CA GLU A 37 5.31 4.97 -8.92
C GLU A 37 5.50 5.62 -10.28
N ALA A 38 4.50 6.34 -10.75
CA ALA A 38 4.60 7.09 -12.00
C ALA A 38 5.23 8.46 -11.82
N GLY A 39 5.48 8.86 -10.58
CA GLY A 39 6.06 10.17 -10.30
C GLY A 39 5.07 11.32 -10.39
N GLU A 40 3.76 11.01 -10.45
CA GLU A 40 2.72 12.03 -10.54
C GLU A 40 2.46 12.70 -9.21
N ARG A 41 2.75 12.01 -8.10
CA ARG A 41 2.60 12.54 -6.76
C ARG A 41 3.78 12.14 -5.92
N ALA A 42 4.18 13.01 -5.00
CA ALA A 42 5.26 12.69 -4.07
C ALA A 42 4.79 11.63 -3.08
N ILE A 43 5.67 10.70 -2.76
CA ILE A 43 5.39 9.68 -1.76
C ILE A 43 5.48 10.32 -0.39
N PRO A 44 4.39 10.29 0.42
CA PRO A 44 4.44 10.88 1.75
C PRO A 44 5.49 10.22 2.62
N GLU A 45 6.17 11.00 3.42
CA GLU A 45 7.25 10.48 4.25
C GLU A 45 6.80 9.38 5.22
N PRO A 46 5.65 9.50 5.89
CA PRO A 46 5.18 8.39 6.75
C PRO A 46 5.02 7.08 5.99
N VAL A 47 4.57 7.14 4.74
CA VAL A 47 4.42 5.95 3.90
C VAL A 47 5.80 5.37 3.58
N ALA A 48 6.75 6.21 3.23
CA ALA A 48 8.11 5.78 2.93
C ALA A 48 8.74 5.10 4.13
N ILE A 49 8.55 5.66 5.32
CA ILE A 49 9.08 5.08 6.56
C ILE A 49 8.47 3.70 6.79
N LEU A 50 7.15 3.59 6.65
CA LEU A 50 6.44 2.34 6.87
C LEU A 50 6.94 1.26 5.91
N ILE A 51 7.07 1.61 4.63
CA ILE A 51 7.55 0.66 3.62
C ILE A 51 8.97 0.21 3.94
N ARG A 52 9.86 1.13 4.33
CA ARG A 52 11.22 0.76 4.71
C ARG A 52 11.23 -0.18 5.89
N MET A 53 10.36 0.04 6.86
CA MET A 53 10.25 -0.84 8.02
C MET A 53 9.83 -2.25 7.61
N PHE A 54 8.87 -2.35 6.70
CA PHE A 54 8.42 -3.66 6.22
C PHE A 54 9.51 -4.39 5.45
N VAL A 55 10.28 -3.66 4.62
CA VAL A 55 11.39 -4.26 3.88
C VAL A 55 12.46 -4.77 4.83
N GLU A 56 12.75 -3.98 5.87
CA GLU A 56 13.77 -4.33 6.84
C GLU A 56 13.36 -5.51 7.70
N ASN A 57 12.07 -5.58 8.05
CA ASN A 57 11.55 -6.62 8.92
C ASN A 57 10.16 -7.06 8.46
N PRO A 58 10.09 -8.02 7.53
CA PRO A 58 8.80 -8.45 6.97
C PRO A 58 7.79 -8.98 7.98
N VAL A 59 8.23 -9.41 9.16
CA VAL A 59 7.33 -9.84 10.22
C VAL A 59 6.35 -8.73 10.61
N LEU A 60 6.78 -7.47 10.43
CA LEU A 60 5.92 -6.33 10.76
C LEU A 60 4.66 -6.28 9.89
N ILE A 61 4.70 -6.89 8.70
CA ILE A 61 3.53 -6.94 7.83
C ILE A 61 2.41 -7.72 8.52
N SER A 62 2.74 -8.88 9.08
CA SER A 62 1.75 -9.68 9.83
C SER A 62 1.26 -8.93 11.06
N MET A 63 2.18 -8.28 11.78
CA MET A 63 1.80 -7.53 12.97
C MET A 63 0.86 -6.38 12.65
N SER A 64 0.99 -5.79 11.46
CA SER A 64 0.20 -4.64 11.08
C SER A 64 -1.25 -4.99 10.74
N GLU A 65 -1.55 -6.28 10.51
CA GLU A 65 -2.88 -6.69 10.06
C GLU A 65 -4.00 -6.22 10.97
N LYS A 66 -3.81 -6.34 12.27
CA LYS A 66 -4.86 -5.97 13.22
C LYS A 66 -5.03 -4.46 13.37
N PHE A 67 -4.11 -3.69 12.82
CA PHE A 67 -4.18 -2.22 12.91
C PHE A 67 -4.63 -1.58 11.60
N ARG A 68 -4.81 -2.37 10.54
CA ARG A 68 -5.20 -1.84 9.24
C ARG A 68 -6.68 -1.51 9.20
N PRO A 69 -7.05 -0.43 8.51
CA PRO A 69 -8.46 -0.14 8.33
C PRO A 69 -9.12 -1.22 7.47
N VAL A 70 -10.38 -1.50 7.75
CA VAL A 70 -11.17 -2.42 6.93
C VAL A 70 -11.99 -1.59 5.97
N TYR A 71 -11.64 -1.63 4.70
CA TYR A 71 -12.38 -0.94 3.66
C TYR A 71 -13.37 -1.91 3.03
N LYS A 72 -14.65 -1.60 3.16
CA LYS A 72 -15.67 -2.43 2.52
C LYS A 72 -15.62 -2.19 1.02
N ARG A 73 -15.75 -3.27 0.29
CA ARG A 73 -15.85 -3.16 -1.14
C ARG A 73 -17.19 -2.57 -1.49
N SER A 74 -17.17 -1.63 -2.28
CA SER A 74 -18.41 -1.00 -2.66
C SER A 74 -19.21 -1.85 -3.57
N ARG A 75 -19.17 -2.60 -3.64
CA ARG A 75 -19.97 -3.12 -4.25
C ARG A 75 -20.99 -3.33 -3.84
N THR A 76 -20.48 -2.96 -3.40
CA THR A 76 -21.17 -2.95 -2.96
C THR A 76 -21.83 -2.40 -2.99
N LYS A 77 -21.75 -2.12 -3.21
CA LYS A 77 -22.42 -1.71 -3.33
C LYS A 77 -23.11 -1.50 -3.32
N GLY A 78 -23.05 -1.60 -3.46
CA GLY A 78 -23.86 -1.48 -3.55
C GLY A 78 -24.38 -1.11 -3.41
N ASN A 79 -24.32 -1.02 -3.25
CA ASN A 79 -24.99 -0.83 -3.05
C ASN A 79 -25.57 -0.19 -2.87
N LYS A 80 -25.74 0.20 -3.08
CA LYS A 80 -26.36 0.54 -2.92
C LYS A 80 -27.01 0.69 -2.51
N ASN A 81 -27.22 0.65 -2.46
CA ASN A 81 -27.90 0.47 -2.01
C ASN A 81 -28.15 0.23 -1.54
N ALA A 82 -28.24 0.33 -1.48
CA ALA A 82 -28.40 -0.17 -1.00
C ALA A 82 -28.45 -0.37 -0.63
#